data_2a61448fc5b9c39fcd3bce4e4730ce37
#
_entry.id   2a61448fc5b9c39fcd3bce4e4730ce37
#
_cell.length_a   1.000
_cell.length_b   1.000
_cell.length_c   1.000
_cell.angle_alpha   90.00
_cell.angle_beta   90.00
_cell.angle_gamma   90.00
#
_symmetry.space_group_name_H-M   'P 1'
#
loop_
_entity.id
_entity.type
_entity.pdbx_description
1 polymer ?
#
loop_
_entity_poly.entity_id
_entity_poly.type
_entity_poly.pdbx_seq_one_letter_code
_entity_poly.pdbx_strand_id
1 'polypeptide(L)'
;ALHGMGLQVVLDQVFNHTSASGQAPTSVLDQVVPGYYQRLNLAGGVETSTCCQNVATEHEVAQKLMVDSVVTWAREYKVDGFRFDLMGHHSKENMLAIRAALDELTLKGDGVDGTAIYLYGEGWNFGEVANNALFEQATQGQLGGTGIGTFSDRLRDAVHGGSPVAGETIQQQGFGTGLGTDPN
;
A
#
# COMPACT_ATOMS: atom_id res chain seq x y z
N ALA A 1 -17.35 1.38 19.14
CA ALA A 1 -17.91 2.74 19.24
C ALA A 1 -18.23 3.31 17.86
N LEU A 2 -17.26 3.31 16.89
CA LEU A 2 -17.46 3.90 15.54
C LEU A 2 -18.57 3.21 14.76
N HIS A 3 -18.61 1.88 14.72
CA HIS A 3 -19.70 1.12 14.08
C HIS A 3 -21.08 1.46 14.64
N GLY A 4 -21.18 1.66 15.96
CA GLY A 4 -22.43 2.10 16.60
C GLY A 4 -22.91 3.49 16.17
N MET A 5 -22.04 4.26 15.49
CA MET A 5 -22.36 5.56 14.89
C MET A 5 -22.62 5.45 13.36
N GLY A 6 -22.63 4.23 12.81
CA GLY A 6 -22.78 3.99 11.37
C GLY A 6 -21.54 4.28 10.54
N LEU A 7 -20.35 4.37 11.18
CA LEU A 7 -19.08 4.63 10.49
C LEU A 7 -18.35 3.33 10.22
N GLN A 8 -17.72 3.23 9.06
CA GLN A 8 -16.75 2.19 8.74
C GLN A 8 -15.33 2.63 9.16
N VAL A 9 -14.50 1.64 9.49
CA VAL A 9 -13.12 1.86 9.92
C VAL A 9 -12.17 1.29 8.89
N VAL A 10 -11.37 2.16 8.28
CA VAL A 10 -10.29 1.76 7.38
C VAL A 10 -8.96 1.98 8.08
N LEU A 11 -8.12 0.95 8.08
CA LEU A 11 -6.81 1.00 8.70
C LEU A 11 -5.73 1.20 7.62
N ASP A 12 -4.86 2.19 7.83
CA ASP A 12 -3.71 2.43 6.97
C ASP A 12 -2.58 1.45 7.29
N GLN A 13 -2.05 0.79 6.26
CA GLN A 13 -1.00 -0.23 6.39
C GLN A 13 0.26 0.22 5.66
N VAL A 14 1.36 0.31 6.41
CA VAL A 14 2.68 0.67 5.87
C VAL A 14 3.59 -0.55 5.99
N PHE A 15 3.63 -1.37 4.96
CA PHE A 15 4.51 -2.54 4.87
C PHE A 15 5.69 -2.35 3.91
N ASN A 16 5.67 -1.28 3.13
CA ASN A 16 6.66 -1.05 2.07
C ASN A 16 8.03 -0.64 2.62
N HIS A 17 8.11 -0.09 3.84
CA HIS A 17 9.36 0.32 4.47
C HIS A 17 9.31 0.24 5.99
N THR A 18 10.49 0.32 6.62
CA THR A 18 10.67 0.51 8.05
C THR A 18 11.50 1.77 8.30
N SER A 19 11.37 2.35 9.48
CA SER A 19 12.12 3.56 9.85
C SER A 19 13.62 3.35 9.95
N ALA A 20 14.06 2.11 10.18
CA ALA A 20 15.47 1.75 10.35
C ALA A 20 15.73 0.30 9.96
N SER A 21 16.99 -0.02 9.67
CA SER A 21 17.48 -1.36 9.32
C SER A 21 18.82 -1.65 10.02
N GLY A 22 19.36 -2.84 9.82
CA GLY A 22 20.63 -3.26 10.37
C GLY A 22 20.64 -3.26 11.90
N GLN A 23 21.71 -2.78 12.47
CA GLN A 23 21.95 -2.72 13.93
C GLN A 23 21.52 -1.40 14.58
N ALA A 24 20.78 -0.56 13.86
CA ALA A 24 20.24 0.68 14.44
C ALA A 24 19.34 0.35 15.65
N PRO A 25 19.36 1.16 16.72
CA PRO A 25 18.59 0.88 17.95
C PRO A 25 17.08 0.78 17.73
N THR A 26 16.57 1.41 16.67
CA THR A 26 15.14 1.40 16.30
C THR A 26 14.81 0.36 15.21
N SER A 27 15.78 -0.41 14.73
CA SER A 27 15.55 -1.53 13.84
C SER A 27 14.87 -2.68 14.60
N VAL A 28 13.85 -3.28 13.99
CA VAL A 28 13.14 -4.43 14.57
C VAL A 28 13.36 -5.67 13.70
N LEU A 29 12.92 -5.63 12.45
CA LEU A 29 12.93 -6.80 11.56
C LEU A 29 14.35 -7.32 11.31
N ASP A 30 15.30 -6.42 11.08
CA ASP A 30 16.69 -6.78 10.82
C ASP A 30 17.43 -7.28 12.07
N GLN A 31 16.94 -6.96 13.28
CA GLN A 31 17.48 -7.55 14.52
C GLN A 31 16.90 -8.95 14.77
N VAL A 32 15.73 -9.27 14.19
CA VAL A 32 15.13 -10.61 14.28
C VAL A 32 15.79 -11.55 13.27
N VAL A 33 15.89 -11.16 12.02
CA VAL A 33 16.56 -11.93 10.94
C VAL A 33 17.37 -10.97 10.08
N PRO A 34 18.66 -10.78 10.39
CA PRO A 34 19.52 -9.84 9.68
C PRO A 34 19.57 -10.09 8.17
N GLY A 35 19.35 -9.03 7.38
CA GLY A 35 19.43 -9.05 5.91
C GLY A 35 18.31 -9.79 5.19
N TYR A 36 17.25 -10.20 5.90
CA TYR A 36 16.15 -10.93 5.26
C TYR A 36 14.99 -10.03 4.83
N TYR A 37 14.56 -9.14 5.70
CA TYR A 37 13.34 -8.37 5.48
C TYR A 37 13.55 -7.11 4.64
N GLN A 38 14.77 -6.57 4.61
CA GLN A 38 15.04 -5.37 3.83
C GLN A 38 15.35 -5.72 2.38
N ARG A 39 14.88 -4.90 1.45
CA ARG A 39 15.19 -5.05 0.02
C ARG A 39 16.60 -4.55 -0.23
N LEU A 40 17.46 -5.42 -0.70
CA LEU A 40 18.86 -5.12 -0.94
C LEU A 40 19.12 -4.91 -2.43
N ASN A 41 19.97 -3.92 -2.74
CA ASN A 41 20.53 -3.77 -4.08
C ASN A 41 21.65 -4.77 -4.37
N LEU A 42 22.17 -4.77 -5.57
CA LEU A 42 23.23 -5.70 -6.00
C LEU A 42 24.55 -5.54 -5.20
N ALA A 43 24.76 -4.40 -4.57
CA ALA A 43 25.93 -4.17 -3.72
C ALA A 43 25.69 -4.57 -2.24
N GLY A 44 24.50 -5.09 -1.91
CA GLY A 44 24.10 -5.47 -0.56
C GLY A 44 23.63 -4.30 0.32
N GLY A 45 23.49 -3.11 -0.25
CA GLY A 45 22.90 -1.96 0.45
C GLY A 45 21.38 -2.02 0.43
N VAL A 46 20.73 -1.48 1.49
CA VAL A 46 19.28 -1.41 1.57
C VAL A 46 18.75 -0.37 0.58
N GLU A 47 17.74 -0.74 -0.20
CA GLU A 47 17.02 0.19 -1.07
C GLU A 47 16.19 1.19 -0.25
N THR A 48 16.15 2.44 -0.72
CA THR A 48 15.52 3.56 0.00
C THR A 48 14.70 4.46 -0.93
N SER A 49 14.15 3.90 -1.99
CA SER A 49 13.36 4.66 -2.97
C SER A 49 12.04 5.20 -2.41
N THR A 50 11.57 4.65 -1.29
CA THR A 50 10.48 5.21 -0.49
C THR A 50 11.01 6.34 0.40
N CYS A 51 10.47 6.54 1.58
CA CYS A 51 11.07 7.49 2.51
C CYS A 51 12.32 6.94 3.21
N CYS A 52 12.38 5.63 3.40
CA CYS A 52 13.23 5.04 4.44
C CYS A 52 13.81 3.70 3.98
N GLN A 53 13.75 2.66 4.81
CA GLN A 53 14.40 1.37 4.55
C GLN A 53 13.38 0.40 3.92
N ASN A 54 13.48 0.18 2.62
CA ASN A 54 12.50 -0.62 1.88
C ASN A 54 12.45 -2.07 2.34
N VAL A 55 11.24 -2.61 2.44
CA VAL A 55 11.00 -4.01 2.81
C VAL A 55 10.86 -4.86 1.55
N ALA A 56 11.52 -6.00 1.52
CA ALA A 56 11.40 -7.02 0.49
C ALA A 56 10.09 -7.83 0.70
N THR A 57 8.97 -7.22 0.36
CA THR A 57 7.64 -7.80 0.57
C THR A 57 7.38 -9.05 -0.28
N GLU A 58 8.19 -9.26 -1.31
CA GLU A 58 8.23 -10.45 -2.16
C GLU A 58 8.79 -11.70 -1.46
N HIS A 59 9.45 -11.54 -0.31
CA HIS A 59 9.94 -12.67 0.47
C HIS A 59 8.79 -13.34 1.24
N GLU A 60 8.77 -14.67 1.25
CA GLU A 60 7.66 -15.47 1.82
C GLU A 60 7.30 -15.11 3.27
N VAL A 61 8.31 -14.91 4.14
CA VAL A 61 8.04 -14.58 5.55
C VAL A 61 7.60 -13.13 5.71
N ALA A 62 8.06 -12.22 4.84
CA ALA A 62 7.56 -10.84 4.79
C ALA A 62 6.10 -10.82 4.32
N GLN A 63 5.75 -11.56 3.28
CA GLN A 63 4.36 -11.73 2.85
C GLN A 63 3.50 -12.32 3.98
N LYS A 64 4.00 -13.37 4.66
CA LYS A 64 3.28 -13.96 5.79
C LYS A 64 3.03 -12.94 6.90
N LEU A 65 4.02 -12.10 7.24
CA LEU A 65 3.85 -11.03 8.23
C LEU A 65 2.73 -10.06 7.83
N MET A 66 2.66 -9.66 6.55
CA MET A 66 1.61 -8.79 6.03
C MET A 66 0.23 -9.46 6.16
N VAL A 67 0.10 -10.70 5.69
CA VAL A 67 -1.16 -11.46 5.72
C VAL A 67 -1.64 -11.66 7.16
N ASP A 68 -0.77 -12.15 8.06
CA ASP A 68 -1.11 -12.39 9.46
C ASP A 68 -1.54 -11.10 10.18
N SER A 69 -0.86 -9.98 9.89
CA SER A 69 -1.21 -8.68 10.44
C SER A 69 -2.61 -8.23 10.01
N VAL A 70 -2.88 -8.27 8.71
CA VAL A 70 -4.17 -7.83 8.14
C VAL A 70 -5.31 -8.71 8.65
N VAL A 71 -5.13 -10.04 8.67
CA VAL A 71 -6.13 -10.98 9.21
C VAL A 71 -6.38 -10.73 10.70
N THR A 72 -5.33 -10.44 11.46
CA THR A 72 -5.47 -10.13 12.89
C THR A 72 -6.30 -8.86 13.12
N TRP A 73 -6.02 -7.79 12.40
CA TRP A 73 -6.79 -6.55 12.50
C TRP A 73 -8.25 -6.75 12.09
N ALA A 74 -8.50 -7.49 11.02
CA ALA A 74 -9.86 -7.81 10.58
C ALA A 74 -10.61 -8.63 11.63
N ARG A 75 -10.01 -9.73 12.08
CA ARG A 75 -10.66 -10.68 12.98
C ARG A 75 -10.82 -10.17 14.41
N GLU A 76 -9.79 -9.53 14.99
CA GLU A 76 -9.81 -9.12 16.39
C GLU A 76 -10.41 -7.71 16.58
N TYR A 77 -10.16 -6.79 15.64
CA TYR A 77 -10.57 -5.38 15.76
C TYR A 77 -11.75 -5.01 14.86
N LYS A 78 -12.20 -5.93 13.99
CA LYS A 78 -13.38 -5.77 13.14
C LYS A 78 -13.30 -4.52 12.24
N VAL A 79 -12.14 -4.26 11.65
CA VAL A 79 -11.98 -3.18 10.67
C VAL A 79 -12.65 -3.53 9.35
N ASP A 80 -13.16 -2.53 8.63
CA ASP A 80 -13.99 -2.72 7.44
C ASP A 80 -13.18 -2.59 6.14
N GLY A 81 -11.94 -2.14 6.24
CA GLY A 81 -11.07 -2.00 5.08
C GLY A 81 -9.63 -1.69 5.42
N PHE A 82 -8.77 -1.81 4.42
CA PHE A 82 -7.36 -1.47 4.53
C PHE A 82 -6.92 -0.60 3.35
N ARG A 83 -6.20 0.47 3.67
CA ARG A 83 -5.47 1.29 2.71
C ARG A 83 -3.99 0.92 2.80
N PHE A 84 -3.37 0.61 1.67
CA PHE A 84 -1.94 0.27 1.62
C PHE A 84 -1.14 1.46 1.11
N ASP A 85 -0.27 1.95 1.97
CA ASP A 85 0.72 2.96 1.63
C ASP A 85 1.69 2.38 0.60
N LEU A 86 2.00 3.16 -0.45
CA LEU A 86 2.88 2.76 -1.54
C LEU A 86 2.66 1.30 -2.00
N MET A 87 1.40 0.95 -2.25
CA MET A 87 0.98 -0.41 -2.61
C MET A 87 1.73 -0.95 -3.84
N GLY A 88 2.17 -0.07 -4.76
CA GLY A 88 2.99 -0.43 -5.91
C GLY A 88 4.39 -0.97 -5.57
N HIS A 89 4.84 -0.84 -4.32
CA HIS A 89 6.06 -1.48 -3.81
C HIS A 89 5.86 -2.93 -3.36
N HIS A 90 4.61 -3.41 -3.36
CA HIS A 90 4.25 -4.81 -3.16
C HIS A 90 4.02 -5.49 -4.50
N SER A 91 4.18 -6.81 -4.53
CA SER A 91 3.77 -7.60 -5.68
C SER A 91 2.23 -7.69 -5.74
N LYS A 92 1.70 -7.86 -6.94
CA LYS A 92 0.28 -8.21 -7.12
C LYS A 92 -0.07 -9.50 -6.37
N GLU A 93 0.86 -10.46 -6.33
CA GLU A 93 0.71 -11.70 -5.57
C GLU A 93 0.53 -11.46 -4.07
N ASN A 94 1.30 -10.53 -3.46
CA ASN A 94 1.10 -10.14 -2.06
C ASN A 94 -0.33 -9.66 -1.80
N MET A 95 -0.85 -8.81 -2.67
CA MET A 95 -2.18 -8.25 -2.51
C MET A 95 -3.27 -9.30 -2.71
N LEU A 96 -3.08 -10.22 -3.65
CA LEU A 96 -3.99 -11.35 -3.86
C LEU A 96 -3.94 -12.34 -2.70
N ALA A 97 -2.77 -12.59 -2.11
CA ALA A 97 -2.63 -13.43 -0.92
C ALA A 97 -3.37 -12.83 0.29
N ILE A 98 -3.27 -11.52 0.50
CA ILE A 98 -4.04 -10.80 1.53
C ILE A 98 -5.55 -10.95 1.26
N ARG A 99 -5.99 -10.72 0.02
CA ARG A 99 -7.41 -10.84 -0.35
C ARG A 99 -7.93 -12.26 -0.08
N ALA A 100 -7.20 -13.27 -0.52
CA ALA A 100 -7.57 -14.66 -0.32
C ALA A 100 -7.67 -15.04 1.18
N ALA A 101 -6.72 -14.58 1.99
CA ALA A 101 -6.74 -14.88 3.43
C ALA A 101 -7.90 -14.16 4.16
N LEU A 102 -8.27 -12.96 3.72
CA LEU A 102 -9.45 -12.28 4.25
C LEU A 102 -10.74 -12.99 3.84
N ASP A 103 -10.84 -13.45 2.60
CA ASP A 103 -12.04 -14.15 2.08
C ASP A 103 -12.39 -15.43 2.87
N GLU A 104 -11.42 -16.02 3.57
CA GLU A 104 -11.65 -17.16 4.47
C GLU A 104 -12.37 -16.77 5.78
N LEU A 105 -12.39 -15.49 6.15
CA LEU A 105 -13.06 -15.04 7.37
C LEU A 105 -14.59 -15.03 7.18
N THR A 106 -15.29 -15.58 8.15
CA THR A 106 -16.75 -15.71 8.10
C THR A 106 -17.43 -15.06 9.32
N LEU A 107 -18.64 -14.54 9.12
CA LEU A 107 -19.45 -14.00 10.21
C LEU A 107 -19.64 -15.02 11.36
N LYS A 108 -19.82 -16.27 11.02
CA LYS A 108 -20.08 -17.34 12.02
C LYS A 108 -18.81 -17.73 12.79
N GLY A 109 -17.67 -17.85 12.10
CA GLY A 109 -16.41 -18.30 12.71
C GLY A 109 -15.64 -17.17 13.36
N ASP A 110 -15.59 -16.03 12.68
CA ASP A 110 -14.66 -14.93 12.99
C ASP A 110 -15.38 -13.64 13.39
N GLY A 111 -16.70 -13.58 13.22
CA GLY A 111 -17.51 -12.42 13.53
C GLY A 111 -17.32 -11.26 12.54
N VAL A 112 -16.78 -11.54 11.37
CA VAL A 112 -16.65 -10.61 10.23
C VAL A 112 -16.91 -11.36 8.93
N ASP A 113 -17.46 -10.66 7.94
CA ASP A 113 -17.53 -11.13 6.56
C ASP A 113 -16.28 -10.63 5.84
N GLY A 114 -15.29 -11.50 5.66
CA GLY A 114 -14.03 -11.14 5.04
C GLY A 114 -14.17 -10.66 3.60
N THR A 115 -15.18 -11.17 2.88
CA THR A 115 -15.45 -10.78 1.49
C THR A 115 -15.95 -9.33 1.36
N ALA A 116 -16.51 -8.77 2.43
CA ALA A 116 -16.97 -7.39 2.50
C ALA A 116 -15.86 -6.38 2.86
N ILE A 117 -14.68 -6.86 3.30
CA ILE A 117 -13.56 -6.01 3.66
C ILE A 117 -12.93 -5.41 2.40
N TYR A 118 -12.90 -4.07 2.31
CA TYR A 118 -12.39 -3.38 1.14
C TYR A 118 -10.87 -3.18 1.20
N LEU A 119 -10.19 -3.46 0.09
CA LEU A 119 -8.75 -3.25 -0.07
C LEU A 119 -8.49 -2.20 -1.15
N TYR A 120 -7.64 -1.24 -0.84
CA TYR A 120 -7.18 -0.24 -1.81
C TYR A 120 -5.85 0.37 -1.40
N GLY A 121 -5.21 1.10 -2.30
CA GLY A 121 -3.96 1.75 -1.94
C GLY A 121 -3.33 2.57 -3.05
N GLU A 122 -2.10 2.98 -2.82
CA GLU A 122 -1.30 3.80 -3.71
C GLU A 122 -0.56 2.92 -4.72
N GLY A 123 -1.17 2.73 -5.89
CA GLY A 123 -0.62 1.89 -6.97
C GLY A 123 0.39 2.63 -7.86
N TRP A 124 1.37 3.31 -7.26
CA TRP A 124 2.38 4.09 -7.99
C TRP A 124 3.51 3.22 -8.54
N ASN A 125 3.98 3.58 -9.74
CA ASN A 125 5.07 2.88 -10.44
C ASN A 125 6.36 3.70 -10.34
N PHE A 126 7.21 3.40 -9.34
CA PHE A 126 8.49 4.09 -9.15
C PHE A 126 9.47 3.25 -8.31
N GLY A 127 10.70 3.77 -8.15
CA GLY A 127 11.73 3.13 -7.36
C GLY A 127 12.37 1.91 -8.03
N GLU A 128 13.01 1.06 -7.26
CA GLU A 128 13.72 -0.13 -7.72
C GLU A 128 12.79 -1.21 -8.30
N VAL A 129 11.52 -1.17 -7.95
CA VAL A 129 10.50 -2.10 -8.44
C VAL A 129 9.80 -1.62 -9.71
N ALA A 130 10.09 -0.40 -10.15
CA ALA A 130 9.41 0.24 -11.27
C ALA A 130 9.42 -0.64 -12.54
N ASN A 131 8.31 -0.59 -13.27
CA ASN A 131 8.12 -1.33 -14.52
C ASN A 131 8.27 -2.86 -14.35
N ASN A 132 7.87 -3.37 -13.20
CA ASN A 132 7.96 -4.79 -12.87
C ASN A 132 9.40 -5.33 -12.85
N ALA A 133 10.35 -4.52 -12.43
CA ALA A 133 11.77 -4.91 -12.47
C ALA A 133 12.08 -6.14 -11.60
N LEU A 134 11.34 -6.36 -10.52
CA LEU A 134 11.55 -7.49 -9.60
C LEU A 134 10.37 -8.48 -9.57
N PHE A 135 9.16 -7.99 -9.79
CA PHE A 135 7.91 -8.76 -9.76
C PHE A 135 6.79 -7.99 -10.46
N GLU A 136 5.65 -8.62 -10.73
CA GLU A 136 4.45 -7.90 -11.17
C GLU A 136 3.93 -7.03 -10.02
N GLN A 137 4.04 -5.70 -10.18
CA GLN A 137 3.68 -4.74 -9.15
C GLN A 137 2.17 -4.64 -8.94
N ALA A 138 1.76 -4.28 -7.71
CA ALA A 138 0.38 -3.92 -7.40
C ALA A 138 0.08 -2.45 -7.79
N THR A 139 0.15 -2.15 -9.08
CA THR A 139 -0.10 -0.81 -9.63
C THR A 139 -1.49 -0.65 -10.23
N GLN A 140 -1.88 0.59 -10.50
CA GLN A 140 -3.18 0.95 -11.07
C GLN A 140 -3.59 0.09 -12.28
N GLY A 141 -2.67 -0.10 -13.24
CA GLY A 141 -2.95 -0.84 -14.46
C GLY A 141 -3.01 -2.36 -14.27
N GLN A 142 -2.36 -2.90 -13.26
CA GLN A 142 -2.18 -4.34 -13.05
C GLN A 142 -3.22 -4.95 -12.11
N LEU A 143 -3.87 -4.14 -11.28
CA LEU A 143 -4.92 -4.59 -10.36
C LEU A 143 -6.32 -4.63 -10.99
N GLY A 144 -6.45 -4.33 -12.28
CA GLY A 144 -7.72 -4.42 -13.01
C GLY A 144 -8.35 -5.81 -12.88
N GLY A 145 -9.64 -5.86 -12.51
CA GLY A 145 -10.38 -7.11 -12.34
C GLY A 145 -10.15 -7.86 -11.03
N THR A 146 -9.28 -7.38 -10.13
CA THR A 146 -9.00 -8.04 -8.84
C THR A 146 -9.96 -7.64 -7.72
N GLY A 147 -10.74 -6.57 -7.90
CA GLY A 147 -11.55 -5.97 -6.83
C GLY A 147 -10.76 -5.09 -5.87
N ILE A 148 -9.43 -4.98 -6.03
CA ILE A 148 -8.58 -4.12 -5.21
C ILE A 148 -8.49 -2.74 -5.85
N GLY A 149 -8.86 -1.71 -5.09
CA GLY A 149 -8.90 -0.33 -5.56
C GLY A 149 -7.54 0.37 -5.58
N THR A 150 -7.44 1.42 -6.38
CA THR A 150 -6.26 2.31 -6.38
C THR A 150 -6.71 3.76 -6.40
N PHE A 151 -5.89 4.65 -5.84
CA PHE A 151 -6.07 6.08 -6.06
C PHE A 151 -5.85 6.42 -7.53
N SER A 152 -6.57 7.42 -8.02
CA SER A 152 -6.44 7.93 -9.38
C SER A 152 -5.73 9.27 -9.39
N ASP A 153 -4.46 9.28 -9.81
CA ASP A 153 -3.69 10.49 -10.03
C ASP A 153 -4.27 11.33 -11.18
N ARG A 154 -4.74 10.68 -12.24
CA ARG A 154 -5.37 11.37 -13.40
C ARG A 154 -6.60 12.16 -13.00
N LEU A 155 -7.47 11.58 -12.15
CA LEU A 155 -8.65 12.30 -11.68
C LEU A 155 -8.25 13.45 -10.75
N ARG A 156 -7.31 13.21 -9.83
CA ARG A 156 -6.76 14.24 -8.94
C ARG A 156 -6.22 15.40 -9.75
N ASP A 157 -5.37 15.12 -10.72
CA ASP A 157 -4.68 16.13 -11.51
C ASP A 157 -5.65 16.91 -12.43
N ALA A 158 -6.67 16.23 -12.97
CA ALA A 158 -7.72 16.89 -13.74
C ALA A 158 -8.56 17.86 -12.88
N VAL A 159 -8.83 17.50 -11.63
CA VAL A 159 -9.61 18.33 -10.69
C VAL A 159 -8.76 19.48 -10.13
N HIS A 160 -7.58 19.13 -9.62
CA HIS A 160 -6.69 20.06 -8.93
C HIS A 160 -5.92 20.97 -9.92
N GLY A 161 -5.44 20.38 -11.02
CA GLY A 161 -4.50 20.98 -11.97
C GLY A 161 -3.07 20.57 -11.64
N GLY A 162 -2.39 19.95 -12.59
CA GLY A 162 -1.03 19.48 -12.45
C GLY A 162 -0.78 18.51 -11.29
N SER A 163 0.45 18.03 -11.18
CA SER A 163 0.85 17.15 -10.08
C SER A 163 1.20 17.97 -8.83
N PRO A 164 0.70 17.61 -7.65
CA PRO A 164 1.02 18.35 -6.40
C PRO A 164 2.48 18.17 -5.95
N VAL A 165 3.21 17.21 -6.54
CA VAL A 165 4.62 16.95 -6.21
C VAL A 165 5.60 17.49 -7.24
N ALA A 166 5.13 17.92 -8.42
CA ALA A 166 5.94 18.51 -9.46
C ALA A 166 5.86 20.04 -9.38
N GLY A 167 6.88 20.67 -8.82
CA GLY A 167 6.91 22.13 -8.61
C GLY A 167 6.63 22.96 -9.86
N GLU A 168 6.98 22.44 -11.04
CA GLU A 168 6.72 23.08 -12.33
C GLU A 168 5.23 23.18 -12.70
N THR A 169 4.40 22.33 -12.11
CA THR A 169 2.96 22.25 -12.42
C THR A 169 2.06 22.90 -11.36
N ILE A 170 2.63 23.47 -10.31
CA ILE A 170 1.87 24.01 -9.16
C ILE A 170 0.90 25.14 -9.57
N GLN A 171 1.17 25.83 -10.66
CA GLN A 171 0.33 26.92 -11.19
C GLN A 171 -0.70 26.41 -12.21
N GLN A 172 -0.66 25.16 -12.61
CA GLN A 172 -1.64 24.61 -13.53
C GLN A 172 -2.99 24.46 -12.83
N GLN A 173 -4.03 24.96 -13.49
CA GLN A 173 -5.39 24.87 -12.96
C GLN A 173 -6.12 23.66 -13.51
N GLY A 174 -6.85 22.97 -12.62
CA GLY A 174 -7.83 21.97 -12.98
C GLY A 174 -9.25 22.54 -12.96
N PHE A 175 -10.21 21.74 -13.34
CA PHE A 175 -11.62 22.22 -13.40
C PHE A 175 -12.15 22.60 -11.99
N GLY A 176 -11.60 22.08 -10.91
CA GLY A 176 -11.95 22.43 -9.53
C GLY A 176 -11.21 23.67 -9.00
N THR A 177 -10.19 24.16 -9.70
CA THR A 177 -9.34 25.27 -9.26
C THR A 177 -9.32 26.46 -10.22
N GLY A 178 -10.27 26.51 -11.15
CA GLY A 178 -10.53 27.69 -11.95
C GLY A 178 -10.23 27.60 -13.45
N LEU A 179 -9.91 26.43 -14.01
CA LEU A 179 -9.60 26.26 -15.43
C LEU A 179 -10.64 26.88 -16.40
N GLY A 180 -11.89 26.94 -15.99
CA GLY A 180 -12.97 27.55 -16.79
C GLY A 180 -13.13 29.05 -16.59
N THR A 181 -12.47 29.65 -15.61
CA THR A 181 -12.64 31.06 -15.24
C THR A 181 -11.42 31.91 -15.54
N ASP A 182 -10.26 31.29 -15.59
CA ASP A 182 -8.99 31.95 -15.93
C ASP A 182 -8.18 31.01 -16.84
N PRO A 183 -8.52 30.95 -18.13
CA PRO A 183 -7.78 30.15 -19.10
C PRO A 183 -6.40 30.78 -19.30
N ASN A 184 -5.35 30.07 -18.88
CA ASN A 184 -3.96 30.40 -19.19
C ASN A 184 -3.63 30.16 -20.66
#